data_0f85e47b6c5063282267a0cc571ff507
#
_entry.id   0f85e47b6c5063282267a0cc571ff507
#
_cell.length_a   1.000
_cell.length_b   1.000
_cell.length_c   1.000
_cell.angle_alpha   90.00
_cell.angle_beta   90.00
_cell.angle_gamma   90.00
#
_symmetry.space_group_name_H-M   'P 1'
#
loop_
_entity.id
_entity.type
_entity.pdbx_description
1 polymer ?
#
loop_
_entity_poly.entity_id
_entity_poly.type
_entity_poly.pdbx_seq_one_letter_code
_entity_poly.pdbx_strand_id
1 'polypeptide(L)'
;MLELAPLLVSALILGLLGGGHCLGMCGGLMGALTLAIPKEQRSRRFRLLLAYNLGRILSYACAGLLIGLAGWAVASSPAAMFLRIFAGLLLIAMGLYLAGWWSGLTRIESLGRGLWRHIQPVANRLLPVSSVPRALLLGALWGWLPCGLVYSTLLWAASQGNALDSALLMLAFGLGTWPVLLATGLAAERVTAVLRKRSVRMAGGVLVMLFGIWTLPGPHQHWLMGH
;
A
#
# COMPACT_ATOMS: atom_id res chain seq x y z
N MET A 1 -7.03 15.72 -22.87
CA MET A 1 -5.68 15.76 -22.26
C MET A 1 -5.51 16.86 -21.22
N LEU A 2 -6.12 18.04 -21.39
CA LEU A 2 -6.04 19.14 -20.41
C LEU A 2 -6.74 18.81 -19.07
N GLU A 3 -7.78 17.98 -19.09
CA GLU A 3 -8.51 17.57 -17.86
C GLU A 3 -7.80 16.46 -17.06
N LEU A 4 -6.91 15.69 -17.69
CA LEU A 4 -6.18 14.60 -17.01
C LEU A 4 -5.05 15.14 -16.12
N ALA A 5 -4.43 16.27 -16.48
CA ALA A 5 -3.30 16.84 -15.74
C ALA A 5 -3.62 17.14 -14.27
N PRO A 6 -4.73 17.81 -13.91
CA PRO A 6 -5.07 18.07 -12.52
C PRO A 6 -5.38 16.77 -11.75
N LEU A 7 -5.94 15.76 -12.41
CA LEU A 7 -6.20 14.45 -11.79
C LEU A 7 -4.89 13.70 -11.49
N LEU A 8 -3.90 13.76 -12.39
CA LEU A 8 -2.57 13.17 -12.17
C LEU A 8 -1.84 13.85 -11.01
N VAL A 9 -1.92 15.19 -10.94
CA VAL A 9 -1.36 15.95 -9.81
C VAL A 9 -2.04 15.56 -8.50
N SER A 10 -3.37 15.44 -8.50
CA SER A 10 -4.13 15.00 -7.33
C SER A 10 -3.73 13.58 -6.90
N ALA A 11 -3.58 12.64 -7.85
CA ALA A 11 -3.12 11.29 -7.59
C ALA A 11 -1.70 11.27 -6.97
N LEU A 12 -0.79 12.08 -7.49
CA LEU A 12 0.56 12.21 -6.99
C LEU A 12 0.59 12.79 -5.57
N ILE A 13 -0.20 13.83 -5.29
CA ILE A 13 -0.34 14.42 -3.96
C ILE A 13 -0.94 13.40 -2.98
N LEU A 14 -2.00 12.67 -3.39
CA LEU A 14 -2.58 11.60 -2.57
C LEU A 14 -1.55 10.52 -2.24
N GLY A 15 -0.71 10.15 -3.20
CA GLY A 15 0.40 9.22 -2.99
C GLY A 15 1.42 9.76 -1.98
N LEU A 16 1.80 11.01 -2.10
CA LEU A 16 2.77 11.66 -1.21
C LEU A 16 2.23 11.78 0.22
N LEU A 17 1.01 12.28 0.40
CA LEU A 17 0.35 12.38 1.70
C LEU A 17 0.06 11.01 2.31
N GLY A 18 -0.35 10.05 1.46
CA GLY A 18 -0.54 8.66 1.85
C GLY A 18 0.75 7.91 2.19
N GLY A 19 1.91 8.49 1.88
CA GLY A 19 3.23 7.92 2.20
C GLY A 19 3.43 7.63 3.68
N GLY A 20 2.83 8.42 4.58
CA GLY A 20 2.82 8.16 6.02
C GLY A 20 2.12 6.84 6.38
N HIS A 21 1.02 6.51 5.71
CA HIS A 21 0.35 5.21 5.83
C HIS A 21 1.24 4.07 5.29
N CYS A 22 1.87 4.30 4.13
CA CYS A 22 2.82 3.34 3.57
C CYS A 22 4.02 3.12 4.49
N LEU A 23 4.47 4.14 5.24
CA LEU A 23 5.51 4.02 6.25
C LEU A 23 5.10 3.03 7.35
N GLY A 24 3.88 3.14 7.87
CA GLY A 24 3.37 2.25 8.91
C GLY A 24 3.24 0.79 8.46
N MET A 25 2.74 0.58 7.24
CA MET A 25 2.45 -0.75 6.69
C MET A 25 3.67 -1.39 6.00
N CYS A 26 4.35 -0.64 5.14
CA CYS A 26 5.44 -1.15 4.30
C CYS A 26 6.82 -0.83 4.87
N GLY A 27 6.93 0.11 5.80
CA GLY A 27 8.21 0.56 6.36
C GLY A 27 8.98 -0.55 7.08
N GLY A 28 8.26 -1.48 7.73
CA GLY A 28 8.88 -2.65 8.35
C GLY A 28 9.57 -3.57 7.34
N LEU A 29 8.93 -3.84 6.21
CA LEU A 29 9.51 -4.64 5.12
C LEU A 29 10.68 -3.91 4.46
N MET A 30 10.52 -2.61 4.18
CA MET A 30 11.60 -1.78 3.63
C MET A 30 12.80 -1.74 4.56
N GLY A 31 12.56 -1.66 5.87
CA GLY A 31 13.58 -1.77 6.90
C GLY A 31 14.29 -3.12 6.87
N ALA A 32 13.55 -4.21 6.84
CA ALA A 32 14.11 -5.57 6.78
C ALA A 32 14.95 -5.79 5.52
N LEU A 33 14.46 -5.33 4.37
CA LEU A 33 15.15 -5.40 3.07
C LEU A 33 16.47 -4.62 3.09
N THR A 34 16.47 -3.45 3.74
CA THR A 34 17.65 -2.59 3.81
C THR A 34 18.66 -3.10 4.82
N LEU A 35 18.20 -3.59 5.98
CA LEU A 35 19.08 -4.10 7.03
C LEU A 35 19.76 -5.44 6.65
N ALA A 36 19.15 -6.21 5.75
CA ALA A 36 19.75 -7.43 5.21
C ALA A 36 20.98 -7.19 4.31
N ILE A 37 21.24 -5.93 3.90
CA ILE A 37 22.36 -5.57 3.02
C ILE A 37 23.39 -4.77 3.82
N PRO A 38 24.69 -5.11 3.78
CA PRO A 38 25.75 -4.39 4.46
C PRO A 38 25.79 -2.90 4.11
N LYS A 39 26.22 -2.05 5.07
CA LYS A 39 26.24 -0.57 4.89
C LYS A 39 27.20 -0.15 3.78
N GLU A 40 28.27 -0.89 3.59
CA GLU A 40 29.30 -0.66 2.58
C GLU A 40 28.76 -0.80 1.16
N GLN A 41 27.64 -1.52 0.98
CA GLN A 41 26.98 -1.73 -0.31
C GLN A 41 25.80 -0.75 -0.54
N ARG A 42 26.01 0.53 -0.24
CA ARG A 42 24.94 1.57 -0.36
C ARG A 42 24.35 1.68 -1.76
N SER A 43 25.20 1.60 -2.78
CA SER A 43 24.74 1.62 -4.19
C SER A 43 23.83 0.43 -4.53
N ARG A 44 24.14 -0.75 -3.99
CA ARG A 44 23.33 -1.96 -4.15
C ARG A 44 21.99 -1.83 -3.42
N ARG A 45 21.98 -1.28 -2.19
CA ARG A 45 20.76 -0.98 -1.45
C ARG A 45 19.83 -0.10 -2.27
N PHE A 46 20.36 1.01 -2.79
CA PHE A 46 19.57 1.96 -3.57
C PHE A 46 18.94 1.32 -4.81
N ARG A 47 19.71 0.55 -5.58
CA ARG A 47 19.19 -0.16 -6.77
C ARG A 47 18.10 -1.16 -6.43
N LEU A 48 18.22 -1.91 -5.33
CA LEU A 48 17.19 -2.86 -4.90
C LEU A 48 15.94 -2.15 -4.40
N LEU A 49 16.07 -1.03 -3.70
CA LEU A 49 14.95 -0.19 -3.29
C LEU A 49 14.20 0.40 -4.49
N LEU A 50 14.95 0.87 -5.50
CA LEU A 50 14.35 1.35 -6.75
C LEU A 50 13.59 0.24 -7.46
N ALA A 51 14.19 -0.94 -7.62
CA ALA A 51 13.56 -2.08 -8.27
C ALA A 51 12.28 -2.53 -7.54
N TYR A 52 12.32 -2.60 -6.22
CA TYR A 52 11.15 -2.93 -5.41
C TYR A 52 10.01 -1.92 -5.62
N ASN A 53 10.32 -0.62 -5.54
CA ASN A 53 9.31 0.42 -5.74
C ASN A 53 8.78 0.43 -7.17
N LEU A 54 9.64 0.21 -8.16
CA LEU A 54 9.23 0.09 -9.57
C LEU A 54 8.26 -1.08 -9.76
N GLY A 55 8.56 -2.25 -9.20
CA GLY A 55 7.66 -3.40 -9.24
C GLY A 55 6.27 -3.06 -8.67
N ARG A 56 6.23 -2.35 -7.55
CA ARG A 56 5.01 -1.90 -6.90
C ARG A 56 4.20 -0.93 -7.77
N ILE A 57 4.87 0.05 -8.36
CA ILE A 57 4.25 1.05 -9.23
C ILE A 57 3.66 0.39 -10.48
N LEU A 58 4.41 -0.52 -11.10
CA LEU A 58 3.93 -1.31 -12.25
C LEU A 58 2.70 -2.15 -11.89
N SER A 59 2.70 -2.75 -10.71
CA SER A 59 1.57 -3.50 -10.19
C SER A 59 0.33 -2.61 -10.02
N TYR A 60 0.48 -1.38 -9.50
CA TYR A 60 -0.61 -0.42 -9.40
C TYR A 60 -1.13 0.01 -10.77
N ALA A 61 -0.25 0.28 -11.74
CA ALA A 61 -0.64 0.60 -13.10
C ALA A 61 -1.40 -0.56 -13.77
N CYS A 62 -0.93 -1.80 -13.59
CA CYS A 62 -1.64 -2.99 -14.06
C CYS A 62 -3.02 -3.14 -13.41
N ALA A 63 -3.13 -2.94 -12.09
CA ALA A 63 -4.41 -3.00 -11.38
C ALA A 63 -5.36 -1.90 -11.89
N GLY A 64 -4.86 -0.67 -12.09
CA GLY A 64 -5.61 0.43 -12.68
C GLY A 64 -6.11 0.11 -14.08
N LEU A 65 -5.24 -0.47 -14.92
CA LEU A 65 -5.61 -0.90 -16.28
C LEU A 65 -6.72 -1.96 -16.24
N LEU A 66 -6.55 -3.01 -15.44
CA LEU A 66 -7.51 -4.11 -15.36
C LEU A 66 -8.89 -3.65 -14.86
N ILE A 67 -8.92 -2.85 -13.78
CA ILE A 67 -10.17 -2.33 -13.24
C ILE A 67 -10.77 -1.27 -14.14
N GLY A 68 -9.96 -0.43 -14.78
CA GLY A 68 -10.42 0.54 -15.75
C GLY A 68 -11.02 -0.11 -17.01
N LEU A 69 -10.53 -1.30 -17.42
CA LEU A 69 -11.15 -2.11 -18.49
C LEU A 69 -12.52 -2.65 -18.08
N ALA A 70 -12.69 -3.04 -16.80
CA ALA A 70 -13.99 -3.44 -16.26
C ALA A 70 -14.95 -2.25 -16.10
N GLY A 71 -14.43 -1.04 -16.11
CA GLY A 71 -15.12 0.22 -16.21
C GLY A 71 -16.16 0.49 -15.13
N TRP A 72 -17.16 1.26 -15.50
CA TRP A 72 -18.30 1.64 -14.68
C TRP A 72 -19.06 0.45 -14.07
N ALA A 73 -19.07 -0.70 -14.74
CA ALA A 73 -19.75 -1.91 -14.25
C ALA A 73 -19.18 -2.42 -12.90
N VAL A 74 -17.88 -2.26 -12.66
CA VAL A 74 -17.27 -2.62 -11.36
C VAL A 74 -17.48 -1.52 -10.33
N ALA A 75 -17.36 -0.25 -10.72
CA ALA A 75 -17.51 0.89 -9.81
C ALA A 75 -18.94 1.00 -9.25
N SER A 76 -19.95 0.64 -10.05
CA SER A 76 -21.37 0.63 -9.67
C SER A 76 -21.88 -0.71 -9.12
N SER A 77 -21.03 -1.74 -9.07
CA SER A 77 -21.43 -3.06 -8.64
C SER A 77 -21.46 -3.20 -7.11
N PRO A 78 -22.31 -4.10 -6.57
CA PRO A 78 -22.24 -4.48 -5.15
C PRO A 78 -20.85 -4.97 -4.70
N ALA A 79 -20.06 -5.50 -5.64
CA ALA A 79 -18.68 -5.95 -5.38
C ALA A 79 -17.77 -4.79 -4.95
N ALA A 80 -17.91 -3.60 -5.54
CA ALA A 80 -17.13 -2.42 -5.13
C ALA A 80 -17.42 -2.02 -3.68
N MET A 81 -18.69 -2.06 -3.28
CA MET A 81 -19.11 -1.78 -1.91
C MET A 81 -18.55 -2.84 -0.94
N PHE A 82 -18.64 -4.12 -1.30
CA PHE A 82 -18.07 -5.22 -0.51
C PHE A 82 -16.57 -5.07 -0.33
N LEU A 83 -15.83 -4.81 -1.42
CA LEU A 83 -14.37 -4.59 -1.38
C LEU A 83 -14.01 -3.40 -0.49
N ARG A 84 -14.80 -2.33 -0.53
CA ARG A 84 -14.60 -1.14 0.28
C ARG A 84 -14.83 -1.41 1.77
N ILE A 85 -15.91 -2.12 2.13
CA ILE A 85 -16.17 -2.54 3.51
C ILE A 85 -15.05 -3.45 4.00
N PHE A 86 -14.67 -4.43 3.20
CA PHE A 86 -13.60 -5.37 3.54
C PHE A 86 -12.25 -4.64 3.76
N ALA A 87 -11.89 -3.71 2.86
CA ALA A 87 -10.67 -2.90 3.01
C ALA A 87 -10.71 -2.04 4.28
N GLY A 88 -11.84 -1.39 4.58
CA GLY A 88 -12.04 -0.60 5.80
C GLY A 88 -11.88 -1.44 7.07
N LEU A 89 -12.51 -2.60 7.12
CA LEU A 89 -12.41 -3.54 8.26
C LEU A 89 -10.98 -4.05 8.45
N LEU A 90 -10.29 -4.40 7.36
CA LEU A 90 -8.88 -4.79 7.41
C LEU A 90 -8.00 -3.69 7.97
N LEU A 91 -8.23 -2.44 7.57
CA LEU A 91 -7.48 -1.28 8.08
C LEU A 91 -7.73 -1.08 9.58
N ILE A 92 -8.97 -1.21 10.04
CA ILE A 92 -9.29 -1.11 11.48
C ILE A 92 -8.60 -2.23 12.25
N ALA A 93 -8.70 -3.48 11.80
CA ALA A 93 -8.05 -4.62 12.42
C ALA A 93 -6.52 -4.45 12.49
N MET A 94 -5.91 -3.97 11.39
CA MET A 94 -4.48 -3.71 11.32
C MET A 94 -4.08 -2.54 12.23
N GLY A 95 -4.89 -1.49 12.31
CA GLY A 95 -4.66 -0.36 13.23
C GLY A 95 -4.69 -0.79 14.69
N LEU A 96 -5.65 -1.63 15.08
CA LEU A 96 -5.75 -2.23 16.42
C LEU A 96 -4.54 -3.10 16.76
N TYR A 97 -4.08 -3.91 15.79
CA TYR A 97 -2.88 -4.73 15.94
C TYR A 97 -1.63 -3.86 16.10
N LEU A 98 -1.47 -2.83 15.26
CA LEU A 98 -0.32 -1.91 15.31
C LEU A 98 -0.28 -1.13 16.64
N ALA A 99 -1.44 -0.69 17.13
CA ALA A 99 -1.56 -0.02 18.43
C ALA A 99 -1.26 -0.96 19.61
N GLY A 100 -1.26 -2.27 19.39
CA GLY A 100 -1.07 -3.29 20.42
C GLY A 100 -2.30 -3.46 21.33
N TRP A 101 -3.48 -3.00 20.87
CA TRP A 101 -4.74 -3.09 21.64
C TRP A 101 -5.47 -4.41 21.40
N TRP A 102 -5.19 -5.07 20.29
CA TRP A 102 -5.84 -6.32 19.95
C TRP A 102 -4.84 -7.34 19.40
N SER A 103 -4.70 -8.44 20.12
CA SER A 103 -3.89 -9.58 19.71
C SER A 103 -4.71 -10.67 19.00
N GLY A 104 -6.00 -10.42 18.74
CA GLY A 104 -6.89 -11.39 18.08
C GLY A 104 -6.45 -11.74 16.66
N LEU A 105 -5.71 -10.83 16.01
CA LEU A 105 -5.11 -11.09 14.68
C LEU A 105 -4.14 -12.29 14.73
N THR A 106 -3.45 -12.52 15.86
CA THR A 106 -2.57 -13.70 16.04
C THR A 106 -3.35 -15.00 16.08
N ARG A 107 -4.62 -14.97 16.49
CA ARG A 107 -5.52 -16.15 16.42
C ARG A 107 -6.00 -16.40 14.99
N ILE A 108 -6.29 -15.34 14.24
CA ILE A 108 -6.61 -15.42 12.80
C ILE A 108 -5.37 -15.84 11.99
N GLU A 109 -4.17 -15.39 12.37
CA GLU A 109 -2.90 -15.91 11.85
C GLU A 109 -2.76 -17.41 12.06
N SER A 110 -3.32 -17.95 13.12
CA SER A 110 -3.29 -19.40 13.36
C SER A 110 -4.14 -20.17 12.33
N LEU A 111 -5.22 -19.61 11.84
CA LEU A 111 -6.00 -20.12 10.70
C LEU A 111 -5.28 -19.88 9.36
N GLY A 112 -4.64 -18.72 9.22
CA GLY A 112 -3.81 -18.38 8.06
C GLY A 112 -2.50 -19.17 7.99
N ARG A 113 -2.03 -19.80 9.07
CA ARG A 113 -0.80 -20.62 9.09
C ARG A 113 -0.84 -21.77 8.08
N GLY A 114 -2.00 -22.35 7.85
CA GLY A 114 -2.18 -23.40 6.83
C GLY A 114 -1.88 -22.88 5.43
N LEU A 115 -2.42 -21.72 5.06
CA LEU A 115 -2.16 -21.05 3.78
C LEU A 115 -0.74 -20.48 3.74
N TRP A 116 -0.30 -19.85 4.84
CA TRP A 116 1.02 -19.24 4.97
C TRP A 116 2.14 -20.28 4.83
N ARG A 117 1.94 -21.49 5.34
CA ARG A 117 2.90 -22.61 5.20
C ARG A 117 3.20 -22.97 3.73
N HIS A 118 2.26 -22.69 2.81
CA HIS A 118 2.46 -22.91 1.37
C HIS A 118 3.06 -21.68 0.69
N ILE A 119 2.77 -20.47 1.18
CA ILE A 119 3.28 -19.21 0.65
C ILE A 119 4.69 -18.91 1.20
N GLN A 120 4.96 -19.25 2.45
CA GLN A 120 6.22 -19.00 3.13
C GLN A 120 7.46 -19.54 2.40
N PRO A 121 7.47 -20.78 1.83
CA PRO A 121 8.63 -21.23 1.08
C PRO A 121 8.87 -20.44 -0.20
N VAL A 122 7.81 -19.89 -0.84
CA VAL A 122 7.95 -19.00 -2.00
C VAL A 122 8.50 -17.65 -1.56
N ALA A 123 7.98 -17.08 -0.48
CA ALA A 123 8.49 -15.84 0.10
C ALA A 123 9.93 -15.98 0.58
N ASN A 124 10.28 -17.11 1.22
CA ASN A 124 11.64 -17.40 1.68
C ASN A 124 12.64 -17.61 0.52
N ARG A 125 12.19 -18.10 -0.63
CA ARG A 125 13.02 -18.18 -1.84
C ARG A 125 13.31 -16.80 -2.44
N LEU A 126 12.46 -15.82 -2.19
CA LEU A 126 12.68 -14.41 -2.59
C LEU A 126 13.54 -13.65 -1.58
N LEU A 127 13.62 -14.12 -0.33
CA LEU A 127 14.48 -13.56 0.72
C LEU A 127 15.75 -14.43 0.90
N PRO A 128 16.95 -13.86 1.12
CA PRO A 128 17.27 -12.43 1.06
C PRO A 128 17.25 -11.90 -0.38
N VAL A 129 16.72 -10.68 -0.55
CA VAL A 129 16.64 -10.02 -1.87
C VAL A 129 18.04 -9.64 -2.33
N SER A 130 18.64 -10.54 -3.09
CA SER A 130 20.05 -10.41 -3.55
C SER A 130 20.17 -9.86 -4.97
N SER A 131 19.05 -9.77 -5.73
CA SER A 131 19.08 -9.36 -7.12
C SER A 131 17.92 -8.41 -7.48
N VAL A 132 18.15 -7.59 -8.50
CA VAL A 132 17.15 -6.62 -9.01
C VAL A 132 15.84 -7.31 -9.44
N PRO A 133 15.83 -8.43 -10.18
CA PRO A 133 14.61 -9.12 -10.54
C PRO A 133 13.80 -9.60 -9.33
N ARG A 134 14.47 -10.12 -8.28
CA ARG A 134 13.78 -10.54 -7.05
C ARG A 134 13.16 -9.35 -6.31
N ALA A 135 13.85 -8.21 -6.27
CA ALA A 135 13.32 -6.98 -5.68
C ALA A 135 12.08 -6.50 -6.43
N LEU A 136 12.12 -6.51 -7.76
CA LEU A 136 11.00 -6.11 -8.62
C LEU A 136 9.78 -7.04 -8.44
N LEU A 137 10.00 -8.36 -8.46
CA LEU A 137 8.93 -9.33 -8.22
C LEU A 137 8.32 -9.19 -6.83
N LEU A 138 9.16 -8.98 -5.80
CA LEU A 138 8.67 -8.74 -4.45
C LEU A 138 7.82 -7.48 -4.38
N GLY A 139 8.26 -6.40 -5.04
CA GLY A 139 7.50 -5.16 -5.15
C GLY A 139 6.16 -5.37 -5.86
N ALA A 140 6.17 -6.10 -6.98
CA ALA A 140 4.96 -6.42 -7.73
C ALA A 140 3.95 -7.20 -6.88
N LEU A 141 4.40 -8.23 -6.18
CA LEU A 141 3.55 -9.00 -5.25
C LEU A 141 2.99 -8.13 -4.12
N TRP A 142 3.82 -7.26 -3.56
CA TRP A 142 3.42 -6.37 -2.47
C TRP A 142 2.43 -5.29 -2.91
N GLY A 143 2.43 -4.91 -4.18
CA GLY A 143 1.46 -3.98 -4.76
C GLY A 143 0.03 -4.51 -4.77
N TRP A 144 -0.18 -5.83 -4.70
CA TRP A 144 -1.50 -6.46 -4.60
C TRP A 144 -2.03 -6.59 -3.17
N LEU A 145 -1.27 -6.15 -2.17
CA LEU A 145 -1.77 -6.16 -0.80
C LEU A 145 -2.99 -5.26 -0.66
N PRO A 146 -4.07 -5.77 -0.05
CA PRO A 146 -5.30 -5.02 0.13
C PRO A 146 -5.13 -3.94 1.20
N CYS A 147 -4.62 -2.77 0.82
CA CYS A 147 -4.61 -1.61 1.70
C CYS A 147 -5.68 -0.60 1.27
N GLY A 148 -6.38 -0.01 2.23
CA GLY A 148 -7.51 0.87 1.96
C GLY A 148 -7.17 2.05 1.08
N LEU A 149 -5.96 2.59 1.19
CA LEU A 149 -5.53 3.72 0.39
C LEU A 149 -5.40 3.35 -1.10
N VAL A 150 -4.79 2.20 -1.41
CA VAL A 150 -4.66 1.71 -2.80
C VAL A 150 -6.03 1.42 -3.39
N TYR A 151 -6.90 0.74 -2.64
CA TYR A 151 -8.23 0.40 -3.14
C TYR A 151 -9.13 1.62 -3.32
N SER A 152 -9.07 2.61 -2.41
CA SER A 152 -9.81 3.86 -2.56
C SER A 152 -9.37 4.63 -3.81
N THR A 153 -8.05 4.73 -4.01
CA THR A 153 -7.48 5.38 -5.20
C THR A 153 -7.81 4.61 -6.47
N LEU A 154 -7.81 3.27 -6.40
CA LEU A 154 -8.14 2.41 -7.52
C LEU A 154 -9.61 2.56 -7.95
N LEU A 155 -10.54 2.62 -7.00
CA LEU A 155 -11.96 2.87 -7.27
C LEU A 155 -12.18 4.28 -7.85
N TRP A 156 -11.48 5.28 -7.30
CA TRP A 156 -11.50 6.64 -7.85
C TRP A 156 -10.94 6.69 -9.27
N ALA A 157 -9.83 6.01 -9.54
CA ALA A 157 -9.27 5.92 -10.88
C ALA A 157 -10.23 5.22 -11.85
N ALA A 158 -10.87 4.13 -11.41
CA ALA A 158 -11.85 3.38 -12.21
C ALA A 158 -13.08 4.23 -12.58
N SER A 159 -13.50 5.17 -11.72
CA SER A 159 -14.65 6.06 -11.98
C SER A 159 -14.42 7.02 -13.15
N GLN A 160 -13.19 7.16 -13.64
CA GLN A 160 -12.90 7.97 -14.83
C GLN A 160 -13.36 7.30 -16.14
N GLY A 161 -13.77 6.02 -16.09
CA GLY A 161 -14.36 5.30 -17.22
C GLY A 161 -13.39 4.93 -18.36
N ASN A 162 -12.09 5.17 -18.18
CA ASN A 162 -11.06 4.90 -19.20
C ASN A 162 -9.92 4.09 -18.56
N ALA A 163 -9.58 2.96 -19.19
CA ALA A 163 -8.56 2.04 -18.69
C ALA A 163 -7.16 2.67 -18.64
N LEU A 164 -6.82 3.46 -19.66
CA LEU A 164 -5.51 4.12 -19.73
C LEU A 164 -5.40 5.21 -18.67
N ASP A 165 -6.44 6.03 -18.52
CA ASP A 165 -6.47 7.09 -17.51
C ASP A 165 -6.39 6.50 -16.08
N SER A 166 -7.11 5.39 -15.83
CA SER A 166 -7.02 4.65 -14.58
C SER A 166 -5.61 4.13 -14.30
N ALA A 167 -4.94 3.58 -15.31
CA ALA A 167 -3.56 3.12 -15.19
C ALA A 167 -2.59 4.27 -14.90
N LEU A 168 -2.74 5.40 -15.61
CA LEU A 168 -1.91 6.60 -15.42
C LEU A 168 -2.10 7.23 -14.04
N LEU A 169 -3.34 7.29 -13.54
CA LEU A 169 -3.65 7.78 -12.19
C LEU A 169 -3.02 6.89 -11.12
N MET A 170 -3.12 5.57 -11.26
CA MET A 170 -2.49 4.63 -10.36
C MET A 170 -0.97 4.66 -10.42
N LEU A 171 -0.40 4.93 -11.59
CA LEU A 171 1.03 5.15 -11.77
C LEU A 171 1.47 6.44 -11.06
N ALA A 172 0.76 7.56 -11.27
CA ALA A 172 1.04 8.84 -10.60
C ALA A 172 0.94 8.72 -9.08
N PHE A 173 -0.10 8.04 -8.58
CA PHE A 173 -0.24 7.72 -7.16
C PHE A 173 0.96 6.93 -6.63
N GLY A 174 1.38 5.88 -7.35
CA GLY A 174 2.55 5.07 -7.01
C GLY A 174 3.84 5.91 -6.95
N LEU A 175 4.06 6.79 -7.93
CA LEU A 175 5.17 7.73 -7.95
C LEU A 175 5.14 8.69 -6.74
N GLY A 176 3.95 9.15 -6.34
CA GLY A 176 3.77 9.99 -5.16
C GLY A 176 4.21 9.31 -3.86
N THR A 177 4.03 7.99 -3.74
CA THR A 177 4.48 7.25 -2.54
C THR A 177 6.01 7.04 -2.49
N TRP A 178 6.69 7.21 -3.62
CA TRP A 178 8.10 6.86 -3.79
C TRP A 178 9.06 7.61 -2.87
N PRO A 179 8.99 8.96 -2.75
CA PRO A 179 9.92 9.73 -1.93
C PRO A 179 9.92 9.26 -0.47
N VAL A 180 8.73 9.02 0.09
CA VAL A 180 8.59 8.59 1.49
C VAL A 180 9.17 7.20 1.70
N LEU A 181 8.92 6.27 0.78
CA LEU A 181 9.43 4.90 0.89
C LEU A 181 10.94 4.80 0.65
N LEU A 182 11.48 5.59 -0.27
CA LEU A 182 12.93 5.66 -0.46
C LEU A 182 13.61 6.26 0.77
N ALA A 183 13.08 7.37 1.30
CA ALA A 183 13.59 7.98 2.53
C ALA A 183 13.55 6.97 3.69
N THR A 184 12.47 6.22 3.82
CA THR A 184 12.33 5.16 4.82
C THR A 184 13.36 4.05 4.63
N GLY A 185 13.56 3.59 3.40
CA GLY A 185 14.53 2.56 3.10
C GLY A 185 15.97 3.02 3.36
N LEU A 186 16.32 4.24 2.99
CA LEU A 186 17.66 4.79 3.21
C LEU A 186 17.94 5.09 4.68
N ALA A 187 16.94 5.54 5.42
CA ALA A 187 17.03 5.84 6.85
C ALA A 187 16.52 4.70 7.75
N ALA A 188 16.49 3.46 7.24
CA ALA A 188 15.82 2.31 7.86
C ALA A 188 16.20 2.11 9.33
N GLU A 189 17.45 2.31 9.72
CA GLU A 189 17.90 2.15 11.10
C GLU A 189 17.24 3.16 12.04
N ARG A 190 17.22 4.44 11.65
CA ARG A 190 16.59 5.52 12.44
C ARG A 190 15.08 5.38 12.46
N VAL A 191 14.50 5.11 11.30
CA VAL A 191 13.06 4.91 11.15
C VAL A 191 12.58 3.70 11.95
N THR A 192 13.28 2.56 11.89
CA THR A 192 12.94 1.37 12.67
C THR A 192 13.03 1.64 14.18
N ALA A 193 14.06 2.36 14.62
CA ALA A 193 14.20 2.74 16.03
C ALA A 193 13.03 3.63 16.52
N VAL A 194 12.58 4.57 15.67
CA VAL A 194 11.42 5.43 15.97
C VAL A 194 10.12 4.64 15.94
N LEU A 195 9.91 3.78 14.94
CA LEU A 195 8.71 2.97 14.78
C LEU A 195 8.54 1.92 15.90
N ARG A 196 9.64 1.49 16.53
CA ARG A 196 9.59 0.59 17.70
C ARG A 196 9.08 1.27 18.96
N LYS A 197 9.09 2.60 19.05
CA LYS A 197 8.56 3.32 20.20
C LYS A 197 7.05 3.07 20.33
N ARG A 198 6.60 2.72 21.53
CA ARG A 198 5.18 2.41 21.81
C ARG A 198 4.25 3.55 21.39
N SER A 199 4.63 4.80 21.71
CA SER A 199 3.85 5.99 21.35
C SER A 199 3.66 6.15 19.84
N VAL A 200 4.72 5.91 19.05
CA VAL A 200 4.67 6.01 17.58
C VAL A 200 3.80 4.91 17.00
N ARG A 201 3.92 3.69 17.52
CA ARG A 201 3.07 2.56 17.12
C ARG A 201 1.60 2.81 17.43
N MET A 202 1.30 3.34 18.62
CA MET A 202 -0.07 3.69 19.00
C MET A 202 -0.62 4.79 18.11
N ALA A 203 0.13 5.88 17.90
CA ALA A 203 -0.29 6.96 17.02
C ALA A 203 -0.52 6.49 15.57
N GLY A 204 0.39 5.68 15.03
CA GLY A 204 0.24 5.06 13.73
C GLY A 204 -0.97 4.13 13.64
N GLY A 205 -1.20 3.31 14.67
CA GLY A 205 -2.36 2.43 14.76
C GLY A 205 -3.68 3.21 14.78
N VAL A 206 -3.77 4.30 15.57
CA VAL A 206 -4.94 5.18 15.62
C VAL A 206 -5.18 5.84 14.27
N LEU A 207 -4.15 6.36 13.61
CA LEU A 207 -4.28 6.94 12.27
C LEU A 207 -4.81 5.93 11.25
N VAL A 208 -4.29 4.70 11.27
CA VAL A 208 -4.75 3.63 10.37
C VAL A 208 -6.20 3.26 10.66
N MET A 209 -6.61 3.20 11.94
CA MET A 209 -8.01 2.95 12.32
C MET A 209 -8.94 4.07 11.84
N LEU A 210 -8.56 5.33 12.05
CA LEU A 210 -9.34 6.48 11.59
C LEU A 210 -9.51 6.44 10.06
N PHE A 211 -8.44 6.09 9.34
CA PHE A 211 -8.49 5.93 7.89
C PHE A 211 -9.37 4.74 7.47
N GLY A 212 -9.35 3.66 8.24
CA GLY A 212 -10.24 2.50 8.04
C GLY A 212 -11.71 2.89 8.22
N ILE A 213 -12.04 3.62 9.29
CA ILE A 213 -13.40 4.15 9.54
C ILE A 213 -13.83 5.09 8.41
N TRP A 214 -12.93 5.96 7.97
CA TRP A 214 -13.18 6.87 6.85
C TRP A 214 -13.45 6.14 5.52
N THR A 215 -12.82 4.99 5.31
CA THR A 215 -12.99 4.17 4.11
C THR A 215 -14.34 3.46 4.08
N LEU A 216 -14.94 3.17 5.25
CA LEU A 216 -16.25 2.53 5.33
C LEU A 216 -17.34 3.43 4.73
N PRO A 217 -18.31 2.86 4.00
CA PRO A 217 -19.45 3.62 3.50
C PRO A 217 -20.27 4.15 4.67
N GLY A 218 -20.48 5.46 4.70
CA GLY A 218 -21.21 6.11 5.78
C GLY A 218 -21.63 7.54 5.45
N PRO A 219 -22.48 8.18 6.30
CA PRO A 219 -23.04 9.50 6.05
C PRO A 219 -21.99 10.62 5.91
N HIS A 220 -20.76 10.40 6.44
CA HIS A 220 -19.65 11.35 6.32
C HIS A 220 -19.22 11.61 4.87
N GLN A 221 -19.53 10.71 3.93
CA GLN A 221 -19.21 10.88 2.52
C GLN A 221 -20.20 11.79 1.78
N HIS A 222 -21.46 11.82 2.20
CA HIS A 222 -22.47 12.74 1.66
C HIS A 222 -22.16 14.20 1.99
N TRP A 223 -21.50 14.45 3.14
CA TRP A 223 -21.11 15.80 3.56
C TRP A 223 -20.00 16.42 2.70
N LEU A 224 -19.16 15.59 2.08
CA LEU A 224 -18.01 16.07 1.28
C LEU A 224 -18.29 16.10 -0.21
N MET A 225 -19.24 15.30 -0.70
CA MET A 225 -19.58 15.24 -2.13
C MET A 225 -20.70 16.22 -2.53
N GLY A 226 -21.29 16.96 -1.59
CA GLY A 226 -22.07 18.17 -1.85
C GLY A 226 -23.27 18.01 -2.80
N HIS A 227 -23.92 16.82 -2.83
CA HIS A 227 -25.16 16.62 -3.54
C HIS A 227 -26.10 15.71 -2.74
#